data_bfedfac42aaa572a14aef17ad1934e71
#
_entry.id   bfedfac42aaa572a14aef17ad1934e71
#
_cell.length_a   1.000
_cell.length_b   1.000
_cell.length_c   1.000
_cell.angle_alpha   90.00
_cell.angle_beta   90.00
_cell.angle_gamma   90.00
#
_symmetry.space_group_name_H-M   'P 1'
#
loop_
_entity.id
_entity.type
_entity.pdbx_description
1 polymer ?
#
loop_
_entity_poly.entity_id
_entity_poly.type
_entity_poly.pdbx_seq_one_letter_code
_entity_poly.pdbx_strand_id
1 'polypeptide(L)'
;MTGARITALGTAAGAVGTLGLGAFVARRLLFPTPYTATATVRRATDTEVELTATRDTRLPGTYDLQRDGTRVQVGAITTASTQDGASGDGDTVRRSATGPVPTGEWAWDAMRYDGPDDVPGTEPEAPTTHVVHVHGQSLGPRQVLRGVGVWRSLGASSEVIDTTDLPLRSLDAGAAERIVAAVRAARARGARRVVLQGWSAGALACSVAAGRVDVDGIVAVSPLLDVASALRGAVRGARLPAFVGTVAGRIATTNVLSRLAGASTPVTTTTWQDSATPTLLIHSEADALVAADDVATVAARSGATTLAFRTAPHTLEWNEDPERWERAVRDFAAQLPDAA
;
A
#
# COMPACT_ATOMS: atom_id res chain seq x y z
N MET A 1 -22.99 -42.80 27.05
CA MET A 1 -21.67 -42.09 27.15
C MET A 1 -21.01 -41.77 25.77
N THR A 2 -21.54 -42.22 24.65
CA THR A 2 -20.95 -42.07 23.30
C THR A 2 -21.20 -40.68 22.65
N GLY A 3 -22.40 -40.07 22.87
CA GLY A 3 -22.75 -38.79 22.23
C GLY A 3 -21.91 -37.58 22.71
N ALA A 4 -21.62 -37.49 24.00
CA ALA A 4 -20.82 -36.40 24.58
C ALA A 4 -19.35 -36.42 24.12
N ARG A 5 -18.80 -37.58 23.80
CA ARG A 5 -17.42 -37.73 23.28
C ARG A 5 -17.33 -37.30 21.80
N ILE A 6 -18.35 -37.58 21.00
CA ILE A 6 -18.40 -37.17 19.59
C ILE A 6 -18.56 -35.66 19.46
N THR A 7 -19.41 -35.03 20.32
CA THR A 7 -19.57 -33.58 20.35
C THR A 7 -18.30 -32.88 20.81
N ALA A 8 -17.60 -33.41 21.82
CA ALA A 8 -16.33 -32.84 22.32
C ALA A 8 -15.18 -32.95 21.29
N LEU A 9 -15.11 -34.04 20.53
CA LEU A 9 -14.14 -34.21 19.45
C LEU A 9 -14.43 -33.26 18.27
N GLY A 10 -15.68 -33.07 17.91
CA GLY A 10 -16.09 -32.14 16.85
C GLY A 10 -15.78 -30.67 17.20
N THR A 11 -16.05 -30.26 18.44
CA THR A 11 -15.70 -28.91 18.91
C THR A 11 -14.19 -28.67 19.02
N ALA A 12 -13.44 -29.66 19.47
CA ALA A 12 -11.98 -29.58 19.53
C ALA A 12 -11.34 -29.48 18.14
N ALA A 13 -11.79 -30.27 17.17
CA ALA A 13 -11.33 -30.20 15.79
C ALA A 13 -11.66 -28.85 15.12
N GLY A 14 -12.86 -28.32 15.37
CA GLY A 14 -13.27 -26.99 14.91
C GLY A 14 -12.41 -25.88 15.49
N ALA A 15 -12.10 -25.93 16.79
CA ALA A 15 -11.24 -24.96 17.45
C ALA A 15 -9.80 -24.97 16.92
N VAL A 16 -9.22 -26.16 16.73
CA VAL A 16 -7.86 -26.34 16.16
C VAL A 16 -7.81 -25.82 14.72
N GLY A 17 -8.82 -26.12 13.89
CA GLY A 17 -8.92 -25.61 12.52
C GLY A 17 -9.00 -24.07 12.46
N THR A 18 -9.80 -23.49 13.36
CA THR A 18 -9.94 -22.03 13.48
C THR A 18 -8.64 -21.35 13.91
N LEU A 19 -7.94 -21.90 14.90
CA LEU A 19 -6.63 -21.39 15.33
C LEU A 19 -5.59 -21.52 14.23
N GLY A 20 -5.55 -22.65 13.51
CA GLY A 20 -4.63 -22.87 12.40
C GLY A 20 -4.86 -21.88 11.26
N LEU A 21 -6.12 -21.64 10.88
CA LEU A 21 -6.46 -20.66 9.84
C LEU A 21 -6.14 -19.23 10.30
N GLY A 22 -6.45 -18.88 11.55
CA GLY A 22 -6.10 -17.59 12.13
C GLY A 22 -4.58 -17.37 12.18
N ALA A 23 -3.79 -18.38 12.52
CA ALA A 23 -2.33 -18.31 12.52
C ALA A 23 -1.76 -18.15 11.10
N PHE A 24 -2.34 -18.83 10.11
CA PHE A 24 -1.97 -18.67 8.71
C PHE A 24 -2.21 -17.25 8.21
N VAL A 25 -3.38 -16.68 8.49
CA VAL A 25 -3.72 -15.30 8.10
C VAL A 25 -2.81 -14.30 8.80
N ALA A 26 -2.60 -14.45 10.12
CA ALA A 26 -1.68 -13.61 10.88
C ALA A 26 -0.26 -13.67 10.28
N ARG A 27 0.25 -14.88 9.99
CA ARG A 27 1.57 -15.06 9.39
C ARG A 27 1.70 -14.36 8.03
N ARG A 28 0.67 -14.46 7.17
CA ARG A 28 0.68 -13.80 5.85
C ARG A 28 0.77 -12.28 5.94
N LEU A 29 0.16 -11.67 6.94
CA LEU A 29 0.27 -10.22 7.16
C LEU A 29 1.62 -9.85 7.81
N LEU A 30 2.09 -10.64 8.78
CA LEU A 30 3.32 -10.35 9.51
C LEU A 30 4.58 -10.57 8.66
N PHE A 31 4.51 -11.51 7.73
CA PHE A 31 5.59 -11.92 6.84
C PHE A 31 5.07 -11.99 5.40
N PRO A 32 4.69 -10.85 4.82
CA PRO A 32 4.21 -10.83 3.46
C PRO A 32 5.36 -11.20 2.50
N THR A 33 5.03 -11.98 1.48
CA THR A 33 5.95 -12.24 0.38
C THR A 33 5.99 -11.03 -0.55
N PRO A 34 7.14 -10.70 -1.16
CA PRO A 34 7.18 -9.69 -2.21
C PRO A 34 6.14 -9.97 -3.28
N TYR A 35 5.44 -8.95 -3.71
CA TYR A 35 4.47 -9.07 -4.79
C TYR A 35 5.22 -9.23 -6.11
N THR A 36 5.00 -10.36 -6.77
CA THR A 36 5.45 -10.63 -8.13
C THR A 36 4.27 -11.11 -8.93
N ALA A 37 3.99 -10.46 -10.05
CA ALA A 37 2.94 -10.88 -10.97
C ALA A 37 3.51 -11.01 -12.37
N THR A 38 2.93 -11.91 -13.15
CA THR A 38 3.23 -12.09 -14.55
C THR A 38 1.97 -11.91 -15.39
N ALA A 39 2.16 -11.49 -16.61
CA ALA A 39 1.12 -11.38 -17.62
C ALA A 39 1.54 -12.16 -18.88
N THR A 40 0.66 -13.00 -19.39
CA THR A 40 0.92 -13.70 -20.65
C THR A 40 0.30 -12.91 -21.80
N VAL A 41 1.13 -12.41 -22.70
CA VAL A 41 0.75 -11.76 -23.94
C VAL A 41 0.37 -12.83 -24.98
N ARG A 42 -0.89 -12.86 -25.36
CA ARG A 42 -1.44 -13.81 -26.38
C ARG A 42 -1.33 -13.23 -27.78
N ARG A 43 -1.59 -11.93 -27.92
CA ARG A 43 -1.54 -11.19 -29.18
C ARG A 43 -1.23 -9.73 -28.89
N ALA A 44 -0.57 -9.05 -29.81
CA ALA A 44 -0.38 -7.61 -29.74
C ALA A 44 -0.45 -6.99 -31.15
N THR A 45 -0.80 -5.72 -31.15
CA THR A 45 -0.64 -4.78 -32.27
C THR A 45 0.27 -3.65 -31.80
N ASP A 46 0.46 -2.62 -32.60
CA ASP A 46 1.27 -1.45 -32.22
C ASP A 46 0.63 -0.63 -31.09
N THR A 47 -0.69 -0.75 -30.86
CA THR A 47 -1.44 0.08 -29.91
C THR A 47 -2.26 -0.71 -28.89
N GLU A 48 -2.37 -2.02 -29.05
CA GLU A 48 -3.14 -2.88 -28.14
C GLU A 48 -2.41 -4.19 -27.87
N VAL A 49 -2.66 -4.71 -26.66
CA VAL A 49 -2.19 -6.02 -26.22
C VAL A 49 -3.36 -6.84 -25.68
N GLU A 50 -3.40 -8.11 -26.08
CA GLU A 50 -4.32 -9.11 -25.56
C GLU A 50 -3.59 -10.00 -24.56
N LEU A 51 -4.01 -9.96 -23.30
CA LEU A 51 -3.41 -10.66 -22.18
C LEU A 51 -4.30 -11.79 -21.71
N THR A 52 -3.72 -12.87 -21.18
CA THR A 52 -4.49 -13.82 -20.39
C THR A 52 -5.15 -13.09 -19.25
N ALA A 53 -6.44 -13.29 -19.04
CA ALA A 53 -7.20 -12.64 -18.00
C ALA A 53 -6.86 -13.25 -16.63
N THR A 54 -6.21 -12.48 -15.80
CA THR A 54 -5.90 -12.78 -14.40
C THR A 54 -6.51 -11.71 -13.50
N ARG A 55 -6.40 -11.86 -12.19
CA ARG A 55 -6.77 -10.79 -11.26
C ARG A 55 -6.02 -9.49 -11.60
N ASP A 56 -4.72 -9.58 -11.85
CA ASP A 56 -3.85 -8.42 -12.06
C ASP A 56 -4.08 -7.77 -13.43
N THR A 57 -4.19 -8.55 -14.50
CA THR A 57 -4.44 -8.01 -15.84
C THR A 57 -5.83 -7.39 -16.01
N ARG A 58 -6.77 -7.66 -15.09
CA ARG A 58 -8.11 -7.06 -15.03
C ARG A 58 -8.17 -5.79 -14.17
N LEU A 59 -7.08 -5.39 -13.51
CA LEU A 59 -7.06 -4.18 -12.69
C LEU A 59 -7.25 -2.92 -13.56
N PRO A 60 -8.06 -1.95 -13.13
CA PRO A 60 -8.20 -0.67 -13.84
C PRO A 60 -6.89 0.14 -13.77
N GLY A 61 -6.72 1.08 -14.70
CA GLY A 61 -5.58 1.99 -14.68
C GLY A 61 -4.41 1.55 -15.55
N THR A 62 -3.23 2.07 -15.27
CA THR A 62 -2.03 1.96 -16.09
C THR A 62 -0.93 1.19 -15.39
N TYR A 63 -0.26 0.29 -16.10
CA TYR A 63 0.76 -0.64 -15.61
C TYR A 63 1.89 -0.77 -16.63
N ASP A 64 2.99 -1.42 -16.26
CA ASP A 64 4.05 -1.75 -17.20
C ASP A 64 4.20 -3.27 -17.36
N LEU A 65 4.50 -3.68 -18.57
CA LEU A 65 5.04 -4.99 -18.89
C LEU A 65 6.56 -4.88 -19.00
N GLN A 66 7.29 -5.76 -18.34
CA GLN A 66 8.76 -5.74 -18.33
C GLN A 66 9.32 -7.11 -18.73
N ARG A 67 10.26 -7.12 -19.66
CA ARG A 67 11.01 -8.32 -20.07
C ARG A 67 12.36 -7.92 -20.67
N ASP A 68 13.43 -8.53 -20.20
CA ASP A 68 14.79 -8.37 -20.76
C ASP A 68 15.21 -6.90 -20.92
N GLY A 69 14.92 -6.07 -19.90
CA GLY A 69 15.23 -4.63 -19.94
C GLY A 69 14.26 -3.79 -20.78
N THR A 70 13.34 -4.42 -21.50
CA THR A 70 12.28 -3.72 -22.23
C THR A 70 11.10 -3.44 -21.31
N ARG A 71 10.57 -2.22 -21.39
CA ARG A 71 9.37 -1.79 -20.67
C ARG A 71 8.34 -1.27 -21.66
N VAL A 72 7.11 -1.76 -21.55
CA VAL A 72 5.98 -1.28 -22.36
C VAL A 72 4.82 -0.94 -21.44
N GLN A 73 4.32 0.25 -21.55
CA GLN A 73 3.16 0.70 -20.79
C GLN A 73 1.87 0.09 -21.37
N VAL A 74 1.04 -0.43 -20.47
CA VAL A 74 -0.32 -0.89 -20.78
C VAL A 74 -1.34 -0.05 -20.00
N GLY A 75 -2.28 0.52 -20.72
CA GLY A 75 -3.26 1.46 -20.19
C GLY A 75 -4.64 0.85 -19.97
N ALA A 76 -5.67 1.58 -20.36
CA ALA A 76 -7.07 1.21 -20.14
C ALA A 76 -7.44 -0.13 -20.76
N ILE A 77 -8.37 -0.82 -20.14
CA ILE A 77 -9.02 -2.01 -20.71
C ILE A 77 -9.91 -1.56 -21.83
N THR A 78 -9.63 -2.01 -23.06
CA THR A 78 -10.41 -1.68 -24.25
C THR A 78 -11.54 -2.67 -24.51
N THR A 79 -11.32 -3.95 -24.19
CA THR A 79 -12.35 -4.99 -24.27
C THR A 79 -12.02 -6.10 -23.26
N ALA A 80 -13.02 -6.52 -22.49
CA ALA A 80 -12.95 -7.75 -21.70
C ALA A 80 -13.89 -8.77 -22.37
N SER A 81 -13.32 -9.85 -22.94
CA SER A 81 -14.16 -10.97 -23.36
C SER A 81 -14.44 -11.84 -22.13
N THR A 82 -15.67 -11.81 -21.65
CA THR A 82 -16.19 -12.84 -20.78
C THR A 82 -16.87 -13.88 -21.65
N GLN A 83 -16.32 -15.08 -21.75
CA GLN A 83 -17.17 -16.23 -22.02
C GLN A 83 -17.96 -16.49 -20.73
N ASP A 84 -19.26 -16.59 -20.86
CA ASP A 84 -20.18 -16.70 -19.72
C ASP A 84 -19.75 -17.77 -18.73
N GLY A 85 -19.50 -17.34 -17.50
CA GLY A 85 -19.74 -18.13 -16.30
C GLY A 85 -18.60 -18.92 -15.68
N ALA A 86 -17.37 -18.94 -16.18
CA ALA A 86 -16.21 -19.53 -15.47
C ALA A 86 -14.90 -18.87 -15.90
N SER A 87 -14.03 -18.56 -14.94
CA SER A 87 -12.64 -18.19 -15.21
C SER A 87 -11.93 -19.41 -15.82
N GLY A 88 -12.04 -19.58 -17.14
CA GLY A 88 -11.38 -20.64 -17.89
C GLY A 88 -10.04 -20.16 -18.43
N ASP A 89 -9.13 -21.10 -18.70
CA ASP A 89 -7.78 -20.89 -19.26
C ASP A 89 -7.77 -20.19 -20.67
N GLY A 90 -8.93 -19.74 -21.15
CA GLY A 90 -9.15 -19.06 -22.43
C GLY A 90 -9.59 -17.61 -22.35
N ASP A 91 -9.90 -17.08 -21.17
CA ASP A 91 -10.35 -15.70 -21.02
C ASP A 91 -9.21 -14.72 -21.30
N THR A 92 -9.51 -13.66 -22.05
CA THR A 92 -8.53 -12.61 -22.35
C THR A 92 -9.06 -11.23 -21.97
N VAL A 93 -8.12 -10.31 -21.74
CA VAL A 93 -8.38 -8.88 -21.56
C VAL A 93 -7.52 -8.11 -22.55
N ARG A 94 -8.14 -7.15 -23.25
CA ARG A 94 -7.42 -6.24 -24.14
C ARG A 94 -7.16 -4.93 -23.45
N ARG A 95 -5.96 -4.42 -23.63
CA ARG A 95 -5.52 -3.14 -23.10
C ARG A 95 -4.81 -2.33 -24.16
N SER A 96 -4.90 -1.00 -24.06
CA SER A 96 -4.02 -0.14 -24.87
C SER A 96 -2.55 -0.39 -24.49
N ALA A 97 -1.65 -0.22 -25.46
CA ALA A 97 -0.20 -0.35 -25.27
C ALA A 97 0.53 0.78 -25.99
N THR A 98 1.69 1.19 -25.44
CA THR A 98 2.50 2.29 -26.01
C THR A 98 3.52 1.83 -27.04
N GLY A 99 3.48 0.58 -27.44
CA GLY A 99 4.38 0.02 -28.44
C GLY A 99 4.20 -1.48 -28.63
N PRO A 100 4.96 -2.10 -29.53
CA PRO A 100 4.85 -3.52 -29.83
C PRO A 100 5.28 -4.37 -28.63
N VAL A 101 4.47 -5.38 -28.32
CA VAL A 101 4.72 -6.31 -27.22
C VAL A 101 4.80 -7.72 -27.80
N PRO A 102 5.99 -8.33 -27.88
CA PRO A 102 6.13 -9.73 -28.27
C PRO A 102 5.30 -10.68 -27.40
N THR A 103 4.75 -11.72 -28.01
CA THR A 103 3.98 -12.75 -27.30
C THR A 103 4.84 -13.49 -26.26
N GLY A 104 4.17 -14.06 -25.26
CA GLY A 104 4.81 -14.83 -24.18
C GLY A 104 4.63 -14.20 -22.80
N GLU A 105 5.43 -14.64 -21.85
CA GLU A 105 5.35 -14.22 -20.45
C GLU A 105 6.15 -12.94 -20.22
N TRP A 106 5.57 -12.02 -19.45
CA TRP A 106 6.13 -10.73 -19.06
C TRP A 106 5.93 -10.53 -17.57
N ALA A 107 6.85 -9.85 -16.91
CA ALA A 107 6.62 -9.36 -15.57
C ALA A 107 5.58 -8.22 -15.62
N TRP A 108 4.60 -8.28 -14.71
CA TRP A 108 3.60 -7.24 -14.51
C TRP A 108 4.06 -6.29 -13.41
N ASP A 109 4.34 -5.04 -13.77
CA ASP A 109 4.79 -4.04 -12.82
C ASP A 109 3.66 -3.10 -12.40
N ALA A 110 3.18 -3.31 -11.17
CA ALA A 110 2.18 -2.45 -10.54
C ALA A 110 2.81 -1.19 -9.90
N MET A 111 4.13 -1.18 -9.69
CA MET A 111 4.85 -0.03 -9.13
C MET A 111 5.44 0.85 -10.23
N ARG A 112 4.71 0.96 -11.33
CA ARG A 112 5.06 1.81 -12.45
C ARG A 112 5.38 3.24 -12.00
N TYR A 113 6.41 3.82 -12.61
CA TYR A 113 6.79 5.21 -12.48
C TYR A 113 7.47 5.69 -13.77
N ASP A 114 7.05 6.86 -14.30
CA ASP A 114 7.51 7.38 -15.59
C ASP A 114 8.84 8.14 -15.53
N GLY A 115 9.35 8.35 -14.34
CA GLY A 115 10.66 8.98 -14.12
C GLY A 115 11.81 7.99 -14.03
N PRO A 116 13.04 8.46 -13.79
CA PRO A 116 14.20 7.61 -13.57
C PRO A 116 14.03 6.72 -12.34
N ASP A 117 14.48 5.45 -12.44
CA ASP A 117 14.32 4.44 -11.38
C ASP A 117 15.12 4.75 -10.09
N ASP A 118 16.15 5.53 -10.21
CA ASP A 118 16.88 6.16 -9.13
C ASP A 118 16.39 7.60 -8.98
N VAL A 119 16.41 8.10 -7.77
CA VAL A 119 16.13 9.51 -7.48
C VAL A 119 17.40 10.31 -7.85
N PRO A 120 17.72 10.55 -9.15
CA PRO A 120 18.88 11.31 -9.52
C PRO A 120 18.54 12.74 -9.24
N GLY A 121 19.29 13.34 -8.44
CA GLY A 121 18.84 14.52 -8.40
C GLY A 121 19.73 15.66 -8.40
N THR A 122 19.63 16.56 -9.18
CA THR A 122 19.85 17.94 -8.75
C THR A 122 18.83 18.22 -7.67
N GLU A 123 19.24 18.07 -6.40
CA GLU A 123 18.53 18.68 -5.30
C GLU A 123 18.33 20.17 -5.67
N PRO A 124 17.12 20.73 -5.47
CA PRO A 124 16.92 22.15 -5.68
C PRO A 124 17.97 22.94 -4.89
N GLU A 125 18.53 23.98 -5.49
CA GLU A 125 19.47 24.84 -4.80
C GLU A 125 18.76 25.50 -3.62
N ALA A 126 19.11 25.11 -2.38
CA ALA A 126 18.49 25.55 -1.12
C ALA A 126 16.95 25.31 -1.02
N PRO A 127 16.47 24.06 -1.02
CA PRO A 127 15.05 23.77 -0.91
C PRO A 127 14.53 24.21 0.46
N THR A 128 13.45 24.99 0.46
CA THR A 128 12.79 25.38 1.71
C THR A 128 11.84 24.30 2.22
N THR A 129 11.40 23.39 1.35
CA THR A 129 10.54 22.25 1.66
C THR A 129 11.32 20.95 1.49
N HIS A 130 11.24 20.09 2.50
CA HIS A 130 11.79 18.74 2.48
C HIS A 130 10.68 17.71 2.70
N VAL A 131 10.68 16.64 1.92
CA VAL A 131 9.68 15.57 2.04
C VAL A 131 10.34 14.25 2.41
N VAL A 132 9.88 13.65 3.50
CA VAL A 132 10.28 12.32 3.94
C VAL A 132 9.27 11.31 3.42
N HIS A 133 9.69 10.45 2.51
CA HIS A 133 8.84 9.41 1.91
C HIS A 133 9.05 8.07 2.59
N VAL A 134 7.95 7.37 2.90
CA VAL A 134 7.99 6.08 3.59
C VAL A 134 7.12 5.07 2.85
N HIS A 135 7.74 4.02 2.31
CA HIS A 135 7.03 2.98 1.59
C HIS A 135 6.22 2.05 2.50
N GLY A 136 5.25 1.37 1.93
CA GLY A 136 4.51 0.30 2.58
C GLY A 136 5.33 -0.96 2.76
N GLN A 137 4.80 -1.89 3.52
CA GLN A 137 5.44 -3.18 3.76
C GLN A 137 5.57 -3.97 2.45
N SER A 138 6.73 -4.59 2.22
CA SER A 138 7.03 -5.53 1.12
C SER A 138 7.17 -4.97 -0.29
N LEU A 139 7.02 -3.66 -0.50
CA LEU A 139 7.09 -3.06 -1.83
C LEU A 139 8.40 -2.29 -2.08
N GLY A 140 9.10 -1.92 -1.02
CA GLY A 140 10.40 -1.25 -1.09
C GLY A 140 10.33 0.21 -1.57
N PRO A 141 11.49 0.87 -1.65
CA PRO A 141 11.61 2.31 -1.97
C PRO A 141 10.99 2.71 -3.31
N ARG A 142 10.94 1.80 -4.29
CA ARG A 142 10.38 2.09 -5.62
C ARG A 142 8.92 2.55 -5.58
N GLN A 143 8.16 2.10 -4.59
CA GLN A 143 6.74 2.50 -4.43
C GLN A 143 6.56 4.01 -4.29
N VAL A 144 7.49 4.71 -3.66
CA VAL A 144 7.35 6.13 -3.32
C VAL A 144 7.80 7.08 -4.43
N LEU A 145 8.46 6.59 -5.49
CA LEU A 145 9.04 7.42 -6.55
C LEU A 145 8.00 8.31 -7.23
N ARG A 146 6.77 7.85 -7.38
CA ARG A 146 5.64 8.65 -7.90
C ARG A 146 5.36 9.89 -7.04
N GLY A 147 5.48 9.79 -5.72
CA GLY A 147 5.40 10.91 -4.82
C GLY A 147 6.61 11.84 -4.93
N VAL A 148 7.82 11.26 -4.96
CA VAL A 148 9.07 12.01 -5.14
C VAL A 148 9.01 12.88 -6.39
N GLY A 149 8.53 12.34 -7.52
CA GLY A 149 8.38 13.10 -8.78
C GLY A 149 7.51 14.35 -8.64
N VAL A 150 6.36 14.24 -7.98
CA VAL A 150 5.45 15.37 -7.76
C VAL A 150 6.11 16.44 -6.90
N TRP A 151 6.67 16.08 -5.75
CA TRP A 151 7.30 17.04 -4.84
C TRP A 151 8.52 17.73 -5.45
N ARG A 152 9.30 17.02 -6.26
CA ARG A 152 10.39 17.65 -7.02
C ARG A 152 9.89 18.69 -8.00
N SER A 153 8.78 18.43 -8.70
CA SER A 153 8.19 19.40 -9.60
C SER A 153 7.74 20.70 -8.89
N LEU A 154 7.59 20.63 -7.57
CA LEU A 154 7.29 21.75 -6.69
C LEU A 154 8.55 22.39 -6.05
N GLY A 155 9.74 21.95 -6.44
CA GLY A 155 10.99 22.46 -5.89
C GLY A 155 11.34 21.95 -4.48
N ALA A 156 10.72 20.86 -4.03
CA ALA A 156 11.03 20.25 -2.74
C ALA A 156 12.17 19.22 -2.88
N SER A 157 13.03 19.13 -1.86
CA SER A 157 13.95 18.01 -1.69
C SER A 157 13.24 16.80 -1.12
N SER A 158 13.78 15.62 -1.34
CA SER A 158 13.16 14.35 -0.94
C SER A 158 14.16 13.39 -0.31
N GLU A 159 13.74 12.73 0.77
CA GLU A 159 14.46 11.62 1.38
C GLU A 159 13.55 10.39 1.46
N VAL A 160 14.04 9.22 1.06
CA VAL A 160 13.28 7.97 1.10
C VAL A 160 13.78 7.12 2.26
N ILE A 161 12.89 6.82 3.19
CA ILE A 161 13.18 5.94 4.31
C ILE A 161 12.91 4.50 3.88
N ASP A 162 13.98 3.73 3.74
CA ASP A 162 13.87 2.30 3.52
C ASP A 162 13.56 1.58 4.84
N THR A 163 12.46 0.85 4.84
CA THR A 163 11.97 0.04 5.97
C THR A 163 11.90 -1.45 5.64
N THR A 164 12.53 -1.89 4.55
CA THR A 164 12.49 -3.30 4.10
C THR A 164 13.07 -4.29 5.11
N ASP A 165 14.03 -3.85 5.92
CA ASP A 165 14.64 -4.61 7.01
C ASP A 165 13.79 -4.64 8.30
N LEU A 166 12.74 -3.80 8.38
CA LEU A 166 11.90 -3.70 9.56
C LEU A 166 10.65 -4.57 9.43
N PRO A 167 10.38 -5.44 10.39
CA PRO A 167 9.11 -6.15 10.44
C PRO A 167 7.96 -5.20 10.81
N LEU A 168 6.75 -5.55 10.41
CA LEU A 168 5.52 -4.77 10.70
C LEU A 168 5.38 -4.40 12.19
N ARG A 169 5.85 -5.26 13.09
CA ARG A 169 5.85 -5.04 14.54
C ARG A 169 6.73 -3.88 15.03
N SER A 170 7.60 -3.33 14.17
CA SER A 170 8.54 -2.26 14.52
C SER A 170 8.14 -0.89 13.95
N LEU A 171 6.87 -0.71 13.58
CA LEU A 171 6.38 0.56 13.01
C LEU A 171 6.55 1.74 13.97
N ASP A 172 6.32 1.53 15.26
CA ASP A 172 6.39 2.55 16.29
C ASP A 172 7.80 2.80 16.82
N ALA A 173 8.63 1.77 16.93
CA ALA A 173 9.99 1.88 17.45
C ALA A 173 11.05 2.05 16.35
N GLY A 174 10.92 1.31 15.26
CA GLY A 174 11.92 1.31 14.19
C GLY A 174 11.64 2.34 13.11
N ALA A 175 10.49 2.26 12.43
CA ALA A 175 10.18 3.15 11.31
C ALA A 175 9.96 4.59 11.77
N ALA A 176 9.17 4.82 12.83
CA ALA A 176 8.91 6.17 13.34
C ALA A 176 10.19 6.84 13.85
N GLU A 177 11.12 6.11 14.47
CA GLU A 177 12.40 6.67 14.91
C GLU A 177 13.27 7.12 13.71
N ARG A 178 13.32 6.33 12.62
CA ARG A 178 14.01 6.74 11.38
C ARG A 178 13.40 8.00 10.81
N ILE A 179 12.06 8.10 10.77
CA ILE A 179 11.34 9.28 10.27
C ILE A 179 11.67 10.50 11.15
N VAL A 180 11.59 10.37 12.47
CA VAL A 180 11.93 11.46 13.42
C VAL A 180 13.37 11.93 13.22
N ALA A 181 14.31 11.01 13.03
CA ALA A 181 15.71 11.35 12.75
C ALA A 181 15.86 12.13 11.44
N ALA A 182 15.19 11.69 10.38
CA ALA A 182 15.19 12.36 9.07
C ALA A 182 14.60 13.77 9.15
N VAL A 183 13.46 13.95 9.84
CA VAL A 183 12.84 15.27 10.06
C VAL A 183 13.81 16.21 10.80
N ARG A 184 14.43 15.76 11.88
CA ARG A 184 15.41 16.56 12.63
C ARG A 184 16.63 16.91 11.77
N ALA A 185 17.11 15.97 10.98
CA ALA A 185 18.22 16.21 10.07
C ALA A 185 17.85 17.21 8.97
N ALA A 186 16.64 17.14 8.40
CA ALA A 186 16.15 18.10 7.43
C ALA A 186 16.06 19.52 8.01
N ARG A 187 15.50 19.66 9.22
CA ARG A 187 15.46 20.95 9.94
C ARG A 187 16.88 21.49 10.22
N ALA A 188 17.79 20.63 10.65
CA ALA A 188 19.19 21.04 10.89
C ALA A 188 19.92 21.50 9.61
N ARG A 189 19.50 21.00 8.44
CA ARG A 189 19.99 21.44 7.10
C ARG A 189 19.30 22.72 6.61
N GLY A 190 18.36 23.28 7.35
CA GLY A 190 17.66 24.53 7.01
C GLY A 190 16.31 24.36 6.32
N ALA A 191 15.74 23.15 6.27
CA ALA A 191 14.38 22.98 5.79
C ALA A 191 13.39 23.73 6.69
N ARG A 192 12.68 24.69 6.11
CA ARG A 192 11.66 25.48 6.81
C ARG A 192 10.30 24.77 6.84
N ARG A 193 10.04 23.90 5.88
CA ARG A 193 8.84 23.05 5.82
C ARG A 193 9.27 21.58 5.67
N VAL A 194 8.72 20.70 6.50
CA VAL A 194 8.95 19.26 6.40
C VAL A 194 7.61 18.54 6.30
N VAL A 195 7.43 17.77 5.22
CA VAL A 195 6.21 16.98 4.97
C VAL A 195 6.54 15.50 5.05
N LEU A 196 5.64 14.71 5.62
CA LEU A 196 5.72 13.27 5.59
C LEU A 196 4.79 12.72 4.51
N GLN A 197 5.27 11.81 3.69
CA GLN A 197 4.42 11.09 2.75
C GLN A 197 4.62 9.59 2.89
N GLY A 198 3.56 8.89 3.32
CA GLY A 198 3.61 7.47 3.62
C GLY A 198 2.57 6.66 2.85
N TRP A 199 2.92 5.40 2.55
CA TRP A 199 2.03 4.41 1.94
C TRP A 199 1.74 3.28 2.91
N SER A 200 0.48 2.93 3.10
CA SER A 200 0.06 1.78 3.91
C SER A 200 0.69 1.81 5.32
N ALA A 201 1.51 0.83 5.64
CA ALA A 201 2.28 0.75 6.89
C ALA A 201 3.20 1.98 7.09
N GLY A 202 3.80 2.51 6.01
CA GLY A 202 4.58 3.73 6.04
C GLY A 202 3.74 4.96 6.44
N ALA A 203 2.47 5.03 6.03
CA ALA A 203 1.57 6.09 6.46
C ALA A 203 1.27 6.04 7.96
N LEU A 204 1.05 4.83 8.52
CA LEU A 204 0.91 4.66 9.95
C LEU A 204 2.19 5.10 10.69
N ALA A 205 3.37 4.73 10.20
CA ALA A 205 4.63 5.17 10.80
C ALA A 205 4.80 6.70 10.75
N CYS A 206 4.35 7.35 9.66
CA CYS A 206 4.31 8.81 9.54
C CYS A 206 3.43 9.45 10.61
N SER A 207 2.20 8.91 10.85
CA SER A 207 1.32 9.45 11.89
C SER A 207 1.92 9.32 13.29
N VAL A 208 2.58 8.19 13.58
CA VAL A 208 3.29 7.98 14.86
C VAL A 208 4.47 8.94 15.02
N ALA A 209 5.25 9.17 13.95
CA ALA A 209 6.37 10.10 13.96
C ALA A 209 5.90 11.55 14.16
N ALA A 210 4.82 11.97 13.53
CA ALA A 210 4.23 13.29 13.69
C ALA A 210 3.75 13.57 15.12
N GLY A 211 3.42 12.53 15.91
CA GLY A 211 3.18 12.66 17.35
C GLY A 211 4.43 12.87 18.19
N ARG A 212 5.64 12.80 17.59
CA ARG A 212 6.94 12.88 18.30
C ARG A 212 7.82 14.02 17.82
N VAL A 213 7.54 14.59 16.67
CA VAL A 213 8.29 15.70 16.07
C VAL A 213 7.35 16.55 15.23
N ASP A 214 7.54 17.86 15.23
CA ASP A 214 6.73 18.79 14.47
C ASP A 214 6.98 18.65 12.97
N VAL A 215 5.90 18.50 12.21
CA VAL A 215 5.89 18.45 10.75
C VAL A 215 4.76 19.33 10.22
N ASP A 216 4.93 19.84 8.99
CA ASP A 216 4.02 20.84 8.42
C ASP A 216 2.87 20.21 7.62
N GLY A 217 2.97 18.91 7.29
CA GLY A 217 1.92 18.20 6.58
C GLY A 217 2.15 16.70 6.50
N ILE A 218 1.08 15.96 6.29
CA ILE A 218 1.10 14.50 6.08
C ILE A 218 0.28 14.16 4.84
N VAL A 219 0.88 13.41 3.90
CA VAL A 219 0.16 12.75 2.80
C VAL A 219 0.19 11.25 3.06
N ALA A 220 -0.97 10.66 3.27
CA ALA A 220 -1.11 9.25 3.60
C ALA A 220 -1.90 8.51 2.51
N VAL A 221 -1.25 7.58 1.84
CA VAL A 221 -1.81 6.82 0.70
C VAL A 221 -2.18 5.43 1.18
N SER A 222 -3.44 5.03 0.98
CA SER A 222 -4.00 3.76 1.51
C SER A 222 -3.57 3.52 2.97
N PRO A 223 -3.78 4.47 3.89
CA PRO A 223 -3.14 4.46 5.20
C PRO A 223 -3.55 3.23 6.02
N LEU A 224 -2.57 2.45 6.48
CA LEU A 224 -2.83 1.47 7.51
C LEU A 224 -3.21 2.22 8.80
N LEU A 225 -4.43 2.02 9.28
CA LEU A 225 -4.93 2.72 10.46
C LEU A 225 -4.64 1.96 11.75
N ASP A 226 -4.69 0.64 11.67
CA ASP A 226 -4.24 -0.29 12.71
C ASP A 226 -4.09 -1.71 12.11
N VAL A 227 -3.29 -2.54 12.76
CA VAL A 227 -3.01 -3.90 12.28
C VAL A 227 -4.25 -4.81 12.36
N ALA A 228 -5.13 -4.60 13.35
CA ALA A 228 -6.32 -5.44 13.50
C ALA A 228 -7.33 -5.15 12.38
N SER A 229 -7.49 -3.89 11.96
CA SER A 229 -8.31 -3.50 10.80
C SER A 229 -7.77 -4.13 9.52
N ALA A 230 -6.47 -4.09 9.29
CA ALA A 230 -5.85 -4.73 8.11
C ALA A 230 -6.08 -6.25 8.09
N LEU A 231 -5.99 -6.92 9.24
CA LEU A 231 -6.30 -8.35 9.34
C LEU A 231 -7.78 -8.64 9.02
N ARG A 232 -8.70 -7.81 9.53
CA ARG A 232 -10.14 -7.92 9.18
C ARG A 232 -10.36 -7.69 7.68
N GLY A 233 -9.67 -6.71 7.11
CA GLY A 233 -9.70 -6.43 5.67
C GLY A 233 -9.19 -7.60 4.84
N ALA A 234 -8.03 -8.15 5.18
CA ALA A 234 -7.44 -9.30 4.48
C ALA A 234 -8.37 -10.53 4.50
N VAL A 235 -9.02 -10.79 5.66
CA VAL A 235 -10.00 -11.87 5.80
C VAL A 235 -11.23 -11.63 4.91
N ARG A 236 -11.73 -10.39 4.89
CA ARG A 236 -12.85 -9.98 4.04
C ARG A 236 -12.52 -10.12 2.55
N GLY A 237 -11.34 -9.64 2.14
CA GLY A 237 -10.84 -9.77 0.76
C GLY A 237 -10.63 -11.23 0.33
N ALA A 238 -10.26 -12.11 1.25
CA ALA A 238 -10.15 -13.54 1.03
C ALA A 238 -11.50 -14.29 1.10
N ARG A 239 -12.62 -13.58 1.34
CA ARG A 239 -13.96 -14.15 1.54
C ARG A 239 -14.03 -15.21 2.66
N LEU A 240 -13.20 -15.04 3.69
CA LEU A 240 -13.21 -15.89 4.87
C LEU A 240 -14.20 -15.36 5.92
N PRO A 241 -14.71 -16.23 6.83
CA PRO A 241 -15.58 -15.79 7.91
C PRO A 241 -14.93 -14.74 8.82
N ALA A 242 -15.67 -13.72 9.21
CA ALA A 242 -15.17 -12.56 9.96
C ALA A 242 -14.44 -12.93 11.28
N PHE A 243 -14.88 -14.00 11.96
CA PHE A 243 -14.23 -14.46 13.19
C PHE A 243 -12.76 -14.85 13.00
N VAL A 244 -12.38 -15.30 11.78
CA VAL A 244 -10.96 -15.62 11.44
C VAL A 244 -10.08 -14.39 11.61
N GLY A 245 -10.55 -13.21 11.20
CA GLY A 245 -9.85 -11.94 11.40
C GLY A 245 -9.65 -11.59 12.87
N THR A 246 -10.68 -11.83 13.70
CA THR A 246 -10.57 -11.62 15.15
C THR A 246 -9.54 -12.56 15.78
N VAL A 247 -9.55 -13.85 15.39
CA VAL A 247 -8.59 -14.84 15.87
C VAL A 247 -7.17 -14.49 15.41
N ALA A 248 -7.01 -14.12 14.12
CA ALA A 248 -5.72 -13.70 13.57
C ALA A 248 -5.18 -12.45 14.30
N GLY A 249 -6.03 -11.48 14.59
CA GLY A 249 -5.68 -10.29 15.37
C GLY A 249 -5.17 -10.64 16.77
N ARG A 250 -5.89 -11.49 17.49
CA ARG A 250 -5.45 -11.97 18.81
C ARG A 250 -4.13 -12.74 18.75
N ILE A 251 -3.96 -13.57 17.73
CA ILE A 251 -2.69 -14.29 17.51
C ILE A 251 -1.56 -13.29 17.28
N ALA A 252 -1.75 -12.31 16.39
CA ALA A 252 -0.71 -11.34 16.06
C ALA A 252 -0.29 -10.46 17.26
N THR A 253 -1.24 -10.09 18.14
CA THR A 253 -1.03 -9.12 19.20
C THR A 253 -0.75 -9.72 20.59
N THR A 254 -0.79 -11.05 20.74
CA THR A 254 -0.59 -11.73 22.04
C THR A 254 0.78 -12.41 22.09
N ASN A 255 1.56 -12.16 23.15
CA ASN A 255 2.94 -12.66 23.34
C ASN A 255 3.11 -14.15 23.08
N VAL A 256 2.21 -14.97 23.62
CA VAL A 256 2.32 -16.45 23.46
C VAL A 256 1.82 -16.90 22.11
N LEU A 257 0.66 -16.35 21.66
CA LEU A 257 0.02 -16.80 20.43
C LEU A 257 0.75 -16.33 19.17
N SER A 258 1.49 -15.21 19.22
CA SER A 258 2.26 -14.72 18.06
C SER A 258 3.26 -15.75 17.52
N ARG A 259 3.73 -16.64 18.39
CA ARG A 259 4.59 -17.77 17.99
C ARG A 259 3.91 -18.74 17.04
N LEU A 260 2.57 -18.88 17.10
CA LEU A 260 1.80 -19.71 16.16
C LEU A 260 1.87 -19.12 14.73
N ALA A 261 2.00 -17.81 14.61
CA ALA A 261 2.23 -17.15 13.33
C ALA A 261 3.72 -17.05 12.95
N GLY A 262 4.63 -17.59 13.78
CA GLY A 262 6.08 -17.55 13.57
C GLY A 262 6.75 -16.24 14.01
N ALA A 263 6.06 -15.38 14.77
CA ALA A 263 6.63 -14.17 15.30
C ALA A 263 7.21 -14.37 16.70
N SER A 264 8.45 -13.91 16.94
CA SER A 264 9.11 -14.00 18.24
C SER A 264 8.52 -13.04 19.27
N THR A 265 7.96 -11.93 18.82
CA THR A 265 7.27 -10.89 19.62
C THR A 265 5.95 -10.53 18.95
N PRO A 266 4.94 -10.12 19.71
CA PRO A 266 3.68 -9.66 19.15
C PRO A 266 3.85 -8.37 18.36
N VAL A 267 2.90 -8.08 17.49
CA VAL A 267 2.77 -6.76 16.88
C VAL A 267 2.29 -5.78 17.96
N THR A 268 2.88 -4.60 17.97
CA THR A 268 2.36 -3.52 18.78
C THR A 268 0.95 -3.12 18.30
N THR A 269 0.09 -2.74 19.23
CA THR A 269 -1.28 -2.28 18.92
C THR A 269 -1.29 -0.81 18.50
N THR A 270 -0.25 -0.39 17.78
CA THR A 270 -0.15 0.97 17.27
C THR A 270 -1.32 1.27 16.34
N THR A 271 -1.98 2.37 16.59
CA THR A 271 -3.09 2.89 15.80
C THR A 271 -2.72 4.24 15.24
N TRP A 272 -3.43 4.67 14.20
CA TRP A 272 -3.31 6.01 13.64
C TRP A 272 -3.40 7.07 14.76
N GLN A 273 -2.43 7.97 14.78
CA GLN A 273 -2.38 9.06 15.73
C GLN A 273 -3.04 10.30 15.12
N ASP A 274 -4.10 10.77 15.75
CA ASP A 274 -4.71 12.04 15.35
C ASP A 274 -3.80 13.20 15.77
N SER A 275 -3.59 14.13 14.87
CA SER A 275 -2.82 15.35 15.12
C SER A 275 -3.49 16.54 14.47
N ALA A 276 -3.14 17.74 14.93
CA ALA A 276 -3.58 18.97 14.27
C ALA A 276 -2.79 19.29 12.98
N THR A 277 -1.82 18.46 12.63
CA THR A 277 -1.04 18.60 11.40
C THR A 277 -1.95 18.45 10.16
N PRO A 278 -1.93 19.40 9.22
CA PRO A 278 -2.64 19.26 7.96
C PRO A 278 -2.39 17.90 7.33
N THR A 279 -3.45 17.18 7.00
CA THR A 279 -3.33 15.80 6.52
C THR A 279 -4.21 15.58 5.28
N LEU A 280 -3.63 14.96 4.24
CA LEU A 280 -4.34 14.44 3.08
C LEU A 280 -4.35 12.90 3.15
N LEU A 281 -5.56 12.32 3.22
CA LEU A 281 -5.78 10.88 3.17
C LEU A 281 -6.23 10.48 1.77
N ILE A 282 -5.40 9.76 1.04
CA ILE A 282 -5.73 9.20 -0.28
C ILE A 282 -6.08 7.73 -0.08
N HIS A 283 -7.28 7.32 -0.52
CA HIS A 283 -7.77 5.96 -0.31
C HIS A 283 -8.64 5.48 -1.46
N SER A 284 -9.00 4.20 -1.46
CA SER A 284 -9.91 3.63 -2.45
C SER A 284 -11.08 2.89 -1.79
N GLU A 285 -12.28 3.01 -2.40
CA GLU A 285 -13.46 2.24 -2.00
C GLU A 285 -13.29 0.73 -2.25
N ALA A 286 -12.45 0.36 -3.22
CA ALA A 286 -12.13 -1.04 -3.56
C ALA A 286 -10.95 -1.62 -2.78
N ASP A 287 -10.37 -0.86 -1.84
CA ASP A 287 -9.28 -1.35 -1.00
C ASP A 287 -9.77 -2.49 -0.09
N ALA A 288 -9.20 -3.69 -0.29
CA ALA A 288 -9.56 -4.85 0.50
C ALA A 288 -8.94 -4.86 1.90
N LEU A 289 -7.86 -4.11 2.12
CA LEU A 289 -7.14 -4.06 3.41
C LEU A 289 -7.62 -2.94 4.31
N VAL A 290 -7.88 -1.76 3.72
CA VAL A 290 -8.30 -0.55 4.45
C VAL A 290 -9.71 -0.19 4.03
N ALA A 291 -10.65 -0.22 4.97
CA ALA A 291 -12.03 0.14 4.66
C ALA A 291 -12.18 1.66 4.52
N ALA A 292 -12.90 2.10 3.49
CA ALA A 292 -13.16 3.52 3.26
C ALA A 292 -13.86 4.20 4.45
N ASP A 293 -14.78 3.48 5.13
CA ASP A 293 -15.47 3.96 6.32
C ASP A 293 -14.52 4.22 7.51
N ASP A 294 -13.48 3.38 7.66
CA ASP A 294 -12.47 3.58 8.70
C ASP A 294 -11.65 4.85 8.40
N VAL A 295 -11.31 5.10 7.12
CA VAL A 295 -10.62 6.33 6.68
C VAL A 295 -11.51 7.56 6.89
N ALA A 296 -12.79 7.48 6.53
CA ALA A 296 -13.76 8.55 6.75
C ALA A 296 -13.91 8.89 8.25
N THR A 297 -13.87 7.87 9.11
CA THR A 297 -13.92 8.05 10.57
C THR A 297 -12.69 8.81 11.07
N VAL A 298 -11.49 8.46 10.59
CA VAL A 298 -10.26 9.17 10.93
C VAL A 298 -10.32 10.60 10.41
N ALA A 299 -10.74 10.82 9.16
CA ALA A 299 -10.85 12.14 8.57
C ALA A 299 -11.79 13.06 9.36
N ALA A 300 -12.98 12.55 9.73
CA ALA A 300 -13.95 13.32 10.52
C ALA A 300 -13.42 13.72 11.90
N ARG A 301 -12.59 12.87 12.50
CA ARG A 301 -12.02 13.08 13.83
C ARG A 301 -10.84 14.05 13.82
N SER A 302 -9.99 13.96 12.80
CA SER A 302 -8.75 14.75 12.68
C SER A 302 -8.90 16.02 11.83
N GLY A 303 -10.01 16.20 11.12
CA GLY A 303 -10.19 17.28 10.15
C GLY A 303 -9.36 17.10 8.86
N ALA A 304 -8.88 15.89 8.58
CA ALA A 304 -8.08 15.61 7.40
C ALA A 304 -8.89 15.73 6.11
N THR A 305 -8.26 16.25 5.06
CA THR A 305 -8.81 16.22 3.69
C THR A 305 -8.73 14.81 3.13
N THR A 306 -9.74 14.38 2.37
CA THR A 306 -9.77 13.04 1.76
C THR A 306 -9.81 13.11 0.24
N LEU A 307 -9.15 12.16 -0.41
CA LEU A 307 -9.29 11.87 -1.83
C LEU A 307 -9.64 10.39 -2.01
N ALA A 308 -10.86 10.10 -2.45
CA ALA A 308 -11.33 8.74 -2.66
C ALA A 308 -11.20 8.32 -4.13
N PHE A 309 -10.65 7.15 -4.39
CA PHE A 309 -10.67 6.43 -5.65
C PHE A 309 -11.71 5.31 -5.60
N ARG A 310 -12.22 4.88 -6.74
CA ARG A 310 -13.37 3.94 -6.75
C ARG A 310 -12.96 2.50 -6.92
N THR A 311 -11.91 2.24 -7.69
CA THR A 311 -11.61 0.90 -8.21
C THR A 311 -10.18 0.46 -7.92
N ALA A 312 -9.31 1.36 -7.47
CA ALA A 312 -7.92 1.04 -7.20
C ALA A 312 -7.80 -0.02 -6.09
N PRO A 313 -7.04 -1.09 -6.28
CA PRO A 313 -6.61 -1.92 -5.17
C PRO A 313 -5.71 -1.13 -4.21
N HIS A 314 -5.45 -1.71 -3.06
CA HIS A 314 -4.56 -1.15 -2.03
C HIS A 314 -3.25 -0.59 -2.60
N THR A 315 -2.98 0.68 -2.36
CA THR A 315 -1.80 1.46 -2.79
C THR A 315 -1.66 1.71 -4.30
N LEU A 316 -2.69 1.42 -5.11
CA LEU A 316 -2.67 1.59 -6.56
C LEU A 316 -3.54 2.76 -7.05
N GLU A 317 -3.88 3.70 -6.20
CA GLU A 317 -4.70 4.89 -6.53
C GLU A 317 -4.05 5.71 -7.66
N TRP A 318 -2.73 5.86 -7.63
CA TRP A 318 -1.99 6.53 -8.69
C TRP A 318 -2.12 5.80 -10.05
N ASN A 319 -2.19 4.47 -10.05
CA ASN A 319 -2.37 3.70 -11.29
C ASN A 319 -3.76 3.91 -11.91
N GLU A 320 -4.80 4.12 -11.08
CA GLU A 320 -6.16 4.38 -11.55
C GLU A 320 -6.26 5.72 -12.29
N ASP A 321 -5.74 6.80 -11.68
CA ASP A 321 -5.75 8.14 -12.26
C ASP A 321 -4.54 8.95 -11.74
N PRO A 322 -3.38 8.88 -12.45
CA PRO A 322 -2.18 9.60 -12.05
C PRO A 322 -2.38 11.11 -11.96
N GLU A 323 -3.08 11.72 -12.91
CA GLU A 323 -3.26 13.17 -12.96
C GLU A 323 -4.08 13.67 -11.78
N ARG A 324 -5.15 12.97 -11.43
CA ARG A 324 -6.00 13.30 -10.28
C ARG A 324 -5.24 13.15 -8.97
N TRP A 325 -4.46 12.08 -8.83
CA TRP A 325 -3.65 11.82 -7.66
C TRP A 325 -2.59 12.90 -7.48
N GLU A 326 -1.83 13.20 -8.52
CA GLU A 326 -0.77 14.20 -8.49
C GLU A 326 -1.31 15.62 -8.27
N ARG A 327 -2.44 15.96 -8.88
CA ARG A 327 -3.12 17.24 -8.66
C ARG A 327 -3.49 17.41 -7.19
N ALA A 328 -4.05 16.39 -6.56
CA ALA A 328 -4.42 16.47 -5.15
C ALA A 328 -3.21 16.68 -4.23
N VAL A 329 -2.07 16.07 -4.54
CA VAL A 329 -0.83 16.31 -3.78
C VAL A 329 -0.33 17.75 -3.99
N ARG A 330 -0.39 18.30 -5.22
CA ARG A 330 -0.01 19.69 -5.52
C ARG A 330 -0.95 20.68 -4.81
N ASP A 331 -2.25 20.43 -4.85
CA ASP A 331 -3.26 21.27 -4.20
C ASP A 331 -3.08 21.29 -2.67
N PHE A 332 -2.77 20.10 -2.10
CA PHE A 332 -2.45 20.00 -0.68
C PHE A 332 -1.17 20.77 -0.33
N ALA A 333 -0.12 20.63 -1.13
CA ALA A 333 1.14 21.35 -0.92
C ALA A 333 0.96 22.87 -0.94
N ALA A 334 0.08 23.37 -1.82
CA ALA A 334 -0.24 24.80 -1.94
C ALA A 334 -1.07 25.35 -0.76
N GLN A 335 -1.77 24.48 -0.03
CA GLN A 335 -2.56 24.86 1.15
C GLN A 335 -1.78 24.81 2.45
N LEU A 336 -0.57 24.24 2.44
CA LEU A 336 0.28 24.22 3.63
C LEU A 336 0.70 25.64 4.02
N PRO A 337 0.77 25.95 5.31
CA PRO A 337 1.24 27.25 5.78
C PRO A 337 2.58 27.62 5.17
N ASP A 338 2.79 28.92 4.93
CA ASP A 338 4.08 29.40 4.48
C ASP A 338 5.19 28.96 5.45
N ALA A 339 6.32 28.57 4.90
CA ALA A 339 7.46 28.17 5.68
C ALA A 339 7.96 29.36 6.50
N ALA A 340 7.75 29.33 7.81
CA ALA A 340 8.16 30.38 8.74
C ALA A 340 9.70 30.53 8.81
#